data_e202dc3f3e5db4cf593743c64fdad5bf
#
_entry.id   e202dc3f3e5db4cf593743c64fdad5bf
#
_cell.length_a   1.000
_cell.length_b   1.000
_cell.length_c   1.000
_cell.angle_alpha   90.00
_cell.angle_beta   90.00
_cell.angle_gamma   90.00
#
_symmetry.space_group_name_H-M   'P 1'
#
loop_
_entity.id
_entity.type
_entity.pdbx_description
1 polymer ?
#
loop_
_entity_poly.entity_id
_entity_poly.type
_entity_poly.pdbx_seq_one_letter_code
_entity_poly.pdbx_strand_id
1 'polypeptide(L)'
;MSEFADVLRSWRDRVRPEEVGLPAGAGRRTPGLRREELAALAGVSVDYVVRLEQGRATNPSPQLLGALATALRLSEAERDHLFRVAGAAPPSRQLVPRHVPPGVQRIVDRLGDVPIAVFTATHDIVLWNDLWAALNGDPSRWTGIEGNLVWRHFVHGHDGVAWDDTHQEDFSSDLVADLRAASGRYPADRDLAALVARLRRESPEFARRWETGRIAEHRTSRKAVASRVGPVEIDCDVLTVPGSDLRIVVYTAVPGSPDAAALDLLRVTGLQELHTA
;
A
#
# COMPACT_ATOMS: atom_id res chain seq x y z
N MET A 1 1.67 -32.18 12.28
CA MET A 1 2.77 -31.62 11.45
C MET A 1 2.71 -30.10 11.59
N SER A 2 3.80 -29.38 11.44
CA SER A 2 3.75 -27.92 11.54
C SER A 2 3.21 -27.34 10.23
N GLU A 3 2.45 -26.26 10.30
CA GLU A 3 1.94 -25.53 9.14
C GLU A 3 3.05 -25.21 8.14
N PHE A 4 4.24 -24.82 8.63
CA PHE A 4 5.42 -24.60 7.81
C PHE A 4 5.81 -25.81 6.95
N ALA A 5 5.81 -27.02 7.54
CA ALA A 5 6.17 -28.26 6.83
C ALA A 5 5.17 -28.60 5.71
N ASP A 6 3.88 -28.39 5.97
CA ASP A 6 2.81 -28.68 5.03
C ASP A 6 2.83 -27.69 3.84
N VAL A 7 3.00 -26.41 4.13
CA VAL A 7 3.12 -25.34 3.14
C VAL A 7 4.35 -25.53 2.25
N LEU A 8 5.52 -25.80 2.86
CA LEU A 8 6.77 -26.05 2.14
C LEU A 8 6.64 -27.21 1.14
N ARG A 9 6.05 -28.33 1.60
CA ARG A 9 5.81 -29.50 0.73
C ARG A 9 4.86 -29.18 -0.40
N SER A 10 3.73 -28.54 -0.11
CA SER A 10 2.73 -28.15 -1.11
C SER A 10 3.32 -27.28 -2.21
N TRP A 11 4.12 -26.27 -1.84
CA TRP A 11 4.75 -25.40 -2.82
C TRP A 11 5.85 -26.09 -3.62
N ARG A 12 6.63 -26.99 -3.02
CA ARG A 12 7.62 -27.81 -3.77
C ARG A 12 6.94 -28.71 -4.80
N ASP A 13 5.80 -29.29 -4.43
CA ASP A 13 5.05 -30.19 -5.32
C ASP A 13 4.35 -29.44 -6.47
N ARG A 14 4.16 -28.11 -6.32
CA ARG A 14 3.56 -27.22 -7.33
C ARG A 14 4.54 -26.78 -8.40
N VAL A 15 5.80 -26.49 -8.04
CA VAL A 15 6.79 -25.90 -8.95
C VAL A 15 7.31 -26.93 -9.94
N ARG A 16 7.15 -26.67 -11.24
CA ARG A 16 7.68 -27.53 -12.28
C ARG A 16 9.19 -27.31 -12.45
N PRO A 17 9.97 -28.37 -12.69
CA PRO A 17 11.42 -28.25 -12.88
C PRO A 17 11.83 -27.25 -13.95
N GLU A 18 11.09 -27.21 -15.08
CA GLU A 18 11.37 -26.30 -16.18
C GLU A 18 11.25 -24.82 -15.77
N GLU A 19 10.37 -24.51 -14.82
CA GLU A 19 10.17 -23.15 -14.33
C GLU A 19 11.38 -22.60 -13.57
N VAL A 20 12.24 -23.51 -13.08
CA VAL A 20 13.47 -23.18 -12.34
C VAL A 20 14.74 -23.58 -13.09
N GLY A 21 14.64 -23.83 -14.41
CA GLY A 21 15.77 -24.13 -15.28
C GLY A 21 16.30 -25.55 -15.17
N LEU A 22 15.55 -26.48 -14.59
CA LEU A 22 15.92 -27.89 -14.52
C LEU A 22 15.25 -28.69 -15.66
N PRO A 23 15.93 -29.75 -16.20
CA PRO A 23 15.37 -30.52 -17.28
C PRO A 23 14.12 -31.31 -16.83
N ALA A 24 13.10 -31.34 -17.69
CA ALA A 24 11.98 -32.25 -17.55
C ALA A 24 12.45 -33.67 -17.77
N GLY A 25 12.85 -34.37 -16.73
CA GLY A 25 13.35 -35.75 -16.86
C GLY A 25 12.23 -36.71 -17.24
N ALA A 26 12.48 -37.52 -18.29
CA ALA A 26 11.60 -38.63 -18.68
C ALA A 26 11.48 -39.62 -17.46
N GLY A 27 10.25 -39.98 -17.09
CA GLY A 27 10.01 -40.96 -16.01
C GLY A 27 9.92 -40.39 -14.59
N ARG A 28 9.65 -39.08 -14.42
CA ARG A 28 9.39 -38.47 -13.09
C ARG A 28 8.10 -39.03 -12.47
N ARG A 29 8.22 -39.49 -11.22
CA ARG A 29 7.04 -39.95 -10.42
C ARG A 29 6.34 -38.81 -9.68
N THR A 30 6.99 -37.65 -9.56
CA THR A 30 6.46 -36.47 -8.90
C THR A 30 6.34 -35.32 -9.88
N PRO A 31 5.21 -34.60 -9.96
CA PRO A 31 5.03 -33.49 -10.88
C PRO A 31 5.88 -32.27 -10.53
N GLY A 32 6.19 -32.08 -9.23
CA GLY A 32 6.95 -30.94 -8.71
C GLY A 32 8.45 -31.23 -8.55
N LEU A 33 9.12 -30.30 -7.84
CA LEU A 33 10.53 -30.44 -7.51
C LEU A 33 10.79 -31.62 -6.56
N ARG A 34 11.87 -32.36 -6.80
CA ARG A 34 12.39 -33.34 -5.83
C ARG A 34 13.09 -32.61 -4.68
N ARG A 35 13.23 -33.26 -3.52
CA ARG A 35 13.92 -32.67 -2.36
C ARG A 35 15.37 -32.32 -2.67
N GLU A 36 16.06 -33.13 -3.44
CA GLU A 36 17.42 -32.92 -3.92
C GLU A 36 17.52 -31.68 -4.83
N GLU A 37 16.51 -31.46 -5.68
CA GLU A 37 16.45 -30.30 -6.58
C GLU A 37 16.20 -29.00 -5.77
N LEU A 38 15.24 -29.03 -4.84
CA LEU A 38 15.00 -27.91 -3.94
C LEU A 38 16.22 -27.58 -3.08
N ALA A 39 16.90 -28.62 -2.57
CA ALA A 39 18.09 -28.48 -1.75
C ALA A 39 19.23 -27.81 -2.55
N ALA A 40 19.45 -28.22 -3.79
CA ALA A 40 20.45 -27.64 -4.69
C ALA A 40 20.12 -26.18 -5.00
N LEU A 41 18.85 -25.86 -5.34
CA LEU A 41 18.40 -24.49 -5.64
C LEU A 41 18.49 -23.56 -4.43
N ALA A 42 18.19 -24.07 -3.22
CA ALA A 42 18.23 -23.30 -2.00
C ALA A 42 19.61 -23.25 -1.32
N GLY A 43 20.63 -23.99 -1.87
CA GLY A 43 21.97 -24.02 -1.34
C GLY A 43 22.09 -24.74 0.03
N VAL A 44 21.28 -25.78 0.26
CA VAL A 44 21.26 -26.55 1.51
C VAL A 44 21.40 -28.06 1.26
N SER A 45 21.60 -28.84 2.33
CA SER A 45 21.61 -30.30 2.22
C SER A 45 20.21 -30.88 2.03
N VAL A 46 20.12 -32.02 1.33
CA VAL A 46 18.85 -32.77 1.16
C VAL A 46 18.27 -33.18 2.51
N ASP A 47 19.13 -33.61 3.43
CA ASP A 47 18.72 -33.99 4.80
C ASP A 47 18.06 -32.81 5.52
N TYR A 48 18.55 -31.60 5.32
CA TYR A 48 17.96 -30.41 5.92
C TYR A 48 16.55 -30.13 5.36
N VAL A 49 16.33 -30.27 4.03
CA VAL A 49 15.02 -30.16 3.42
C VAL A 49 14.06 -31.22 3.98
N VAL A 50 14.53 -32.47 4.14
CA VAL A 50 13.74 -33.53 4.74
C VAL A 50 13.32 -33.19 6.18
N ARG A 51 14.23 -32.67 6.99
CA ARG A 51 13.96 -32.26 8.38
C ARG A 51 12.97 -31.09 8.44
N LEU A 52 13.04 -30.12 7.52
CA LEU A 52 12.08 -29.01 7.40
C LEU A 52 10.68 -29.55 7.09
N GLU A 53 10.55 -30.43 6.07
CA GLU A 53 9.27 -31.03 5.68
C GLU A 53 8.69 -32.02 6.71
N GLN A 54 9.50 -32.49 7.65
CA GLN A 54 9.08 -33.33 8.76
C GLN A 54 8.76 -32.52 10.04
N GLY A 55 8.98 -31.21 10.00
CA GLY A 55 8.82 -30.33 11.17
C GLY A 55 9.85 -30.56 12.27
N ARG A 56 10.98 -31.26 11.96
CA ARG A 56 12.06 -31.55 12.91
C ARG A 56 13.13 -30.45 12.98
N ALA A 57 13.20 -29.59 11.94
CA ALA A 57 14.03 -28.39 11.96
C ALA A 57 13.14 -27.20 12.32
N THR A 58 13.44 -26.57 13.44
CA THR A 58 12.75 -25.37 13.94
C THR A 58 13.59 -24.14 13.69
N ASN A 59 12.95 -22.99 13.47
CA ASN A 59 13.59 -21.69 13.30
C ASN A 59 14.60 -21.60 12.13
N PRO A 60 14.21 -21.85 10.87
CA PRO A 60 15.07 -21.62 9.72
C PRO A 60 15.48 -20.14 9.66
N SER A 61 16.74 -19.86 9.29
CA SER A 61 17.23 -18.49 9.22
C SER A 61 16.50 -17.68 8.15
N PRO A 62 16.40 -16.34 8.30
CA PRO A 62 15.82 -15.49 7.28
C PRO A 62 16.48 -15.64 5.89
N GLN A 63 17.79 -15.85 5.84
CA GLN A 63 18.52 -16.09 4.58
C GLN A 63 18.03 -17.37 3.91
N LEU A 64 17.84 -18.43 4.67
CA LEU A 64 17.31 -19.69 4.14
C LEU A 64 15.86 -19.56 3.66
N LEU A 65 15.02 -18.89 4.45
CA LEU A 65 13.63 -18.62 4.04
C LEU A 65 13.59 -17.83 2.72
N GLY A 66 14.48 -16.86 2.54
CA GLY A 66 14.65 -16.11 1.29
C GLY A 66 15.09 -17.02 0.13
N ALA A 67 16.06 -17.92 0.35
CA ALA A 67 16.51 -18.88 -0.64
C ALA A 67 15.42 -19.87 -1.04
N LEU A 68 14.67 -20.40 -0.07
CA LEU A 68 13.50 -21.26 -0.34
C LEU A 68 12.41 -20.51 -1.12
N ALA A 69 12.10 -19.28 -0.75
CA ALA A 69 11.12 -18.46 -1.47
C ALA A 69 11.50 -18.25 -2.94
N THR A 70 12.78 -18.00 -3.21
CA THR A 70 13.32 -17.85 -4.56
C THR A 70 13.27 -19.17 -5.32
N ALA A 71 13.74 -20.27 -4.73
CA ALA A 71 13.76 -21.59 -5.34
C ALA A 71 12.34 -22.10 -5.69
N LEU A 72 11.37 -21.76 -4.84
CA LEU A 72 9.96 -22.13 -5.03
C LEU A 72 9.16 -21.11 -5.84
N ARG A 73 9.79 -20.03 -6.33
CA ARG A 73 9.17 -18.96 -7.11
C ARG A 73 7.91 -18.39 -6.44
N LEU A 74 8.00 -18.21 -5.12
CA LEU A 74 6.88 -17.70 -4.35
C LEU A 74 6.55 -16.25 -4.73
N SER A 75 5.27 -15.96 -4.83
CA SER A 75 4.80 -14.57 -4.87
C SER A 75 5.17 -13.85 -3.56
N GLU A 76 5.09 -12.53 -3.55
CA GLU A 76 5.39 -11.72 -2.36
C GLU A 76 4.51 -12.11 -1.17
N ALA A 77 3.21 -12.35 -1.42
CA ALA A 77 2.27 -12.79 -0.38
C ALA A 77 2.61 -14.19 0.17
N GLU A 78 3.02 -15.12 -0.70
CA GLU A 78 3.44 -16.46 -0.31
C GLU A 78 4.77 -16.44 0.45
N ARG A 79 5.73 -15.62 0.02
CA ARG A 79 6.98 -15.41 0.74
C ARG A 79 6.72 -14.88 2.15
N ASP A 80 5.88 -13.86 2.29
CA ASP A 80 5.54 -13.27 3.58
C ASP A 80 4.79 -14.28 4.47
N HIS A 81 3.99 -15.16 3.86
CA HIS A 81 3.35 -16.28 4.57
C HIS A 81 4.39 -17.30 5.05
N LEU A 82 5.36 -17.68 4.18
CA LEU A 82 6.46 -18.59 4.55
C LEU A 82 7.22 -18.10 5.80
N PHE A 83 7.56 -16.81 5.82
CA PHE A 83 8.25 -16.21 6.96
C PHE A 83 7.39 -16.27 8.22
N ARG A 84 6.10 -15.91 8.14
CA ARG A 84 5.18 -15.95 9.29
C ARG A 84 5.01 -17.33 9.89
N VAL A 85 4.78 -18.35 9.06
CA VAL A 85 4.62 -19.73 9.54
C VAL A 85 5.94 -20.35 10.05
N ALA A 86 7.08 -19.78 9.66
CA ALA A 86 8.40 -20.10 10.21
C ALA A 86 8.71 -19.36 11.52
N GLY A 87 7.81 -18.49 12.01
CA GLY A 87 8.04 -17.66 13.20
C GLY A 87 9.01 -16.49 12.97
N ALA A 88 9.31 -16.15 11.73
CA ALA A 88 10.21 -15.06 11.35
C ALA A 88 9.43 -13.84 10.81
N ALA A 89 9.96 -12.65 11.01
CA ALA A 89 9.43 -11.45 10.37
C ALA A 89 9.69 -11.50 8.86
N PRO A 90 8.69 -11.24 8.01
CA PRO A 90 8.92 -11.08 6.57
C PRO A 90 9.94 -9.97 6.31
N PRO A 91 10.78 -10.10 5.26
CA PRO A 91 11.73 -9.06 4.91
C PRO A 91 10.98 -7.77 4.57
N SER A 92 11.49 -6.64 5.06
CA SER A 92 10.93 -5.33 4.72
C SER A 92 10.99 -5.12 3.21
N ARG A 93 9.94 -4.52 2.67
CA ARG A 93 9.92 -4.09 1.27
C ARG A 93 11.00 -3.05 1.05
N GLN A 94 11.68 -3.11 -0.10
CA GLN A 94 12.79 -2.20 -0.38
C GLN A 94 12.28 -0.79 -0.71
N LEU A 95 11.22 -0.70 -1.50
CA LEU A 95 10.67 0.55 -2.03
C LEU A 95 9.15 0.63 -1.84
N VAL A 96 8.62 1.83 -1.72
CA VAL A 96 7.18 2.10 -1.67
C VAL A 96 6.53 1.72 -3.00
N PRO A 97 5.53 0.82 -3.01
CA PRO A 97 4.81 0.46 -4.22
C PRO A 97 4.03 1.66 -4.78
N ARG A 98 4.16 1.91 -6.10
CA ARG A 98 3.42 2.95 -6.83
C ARG A 98 2.49 2.37 -7.89
N HIS A 99 2.58 1.07 -8.14
CA HIS A 99 1.77 0.41 -9.16
C HIS A 99 0.32 0.26 -8.68
N VAL A 100 -0.61 0.77 -9.48
CA VAL A 100 -2.06 0.62 -9.23
C VAL A 100 -2.53 -0.69 -9.86
N PRO A 101 -3.06 -1.65 -9.07
CA PRO A 101 -3.59 -2.89 -9.62
C PRO A 101 -4.79 -2.64 -10.56
N PRO A 102 -4.97 -3.45 -11.62
CA PRO A 102 -6.07 -3.27 -12.58
C PRO A 102 -7.47 -3.28 -11.95
N GLY A 103 -7.64 -3.97 -10.80
CA GLY A 103 -8.89 -3.97 -10.05
C GLY A 103 -9.21 -2.61 -9.44
N VAL A 104 -8.21 -1.94 -8.88
CA VAL A 104 -8.33 -0.58 -8.31
C VAL A 104 -8.62 0.43 -9.41
N GLN A 105 -7.90 0.34 -10.55
CA GLN A 105 -8.16 1.19 -11.71
C GLN A 105 -9.62 1.11 -12.14
N ARG A 106 -10.15 -0.12 -12.33
CA ARG A 106 -11.55 -0.31 -12.73
C ARG A 106 -12.56 0.24 -11.73
N ILE A 107 -12.28 0.21 -10.43
CA ILE A 107 -13.15 0.79 -9.40
C ILE A 107 -13.21 2.30 -9.59
N VAL A 108 -12.05 2.96 -9.68
CA VAL A 108 -11.97 4.42 -9.85
C VAL A 108 -12.64 4.87 -11.15
N ASP A 109 -12.42 4.15 -12.26
CA ASP A 109 -12.99 4.47 -13.57
C ASP A 109 -14.55 4.31 -13.61
N ARG A 110 -15.11 3.42 -12.78
CA ARG A 110 -16.54 3.10 -12.81
C ARG A 110 -17.38 3.82 -11.77
N LEU A 111 -16.78 4.29 -10.70
CA LEU A 111 -17.46 5.03 -9.64
C LEU A 111 -17.29 6.55 -9.87
N GLY A 112 -17.90 7.05 -10.94
CA GLY A 112 -17.81 8.46 -11.34
C GLY A 112 -18.72 9.40 -10.55
N ASP A 113 -19.64 8.88 -9.74
CA ASP A 113 -20.59 9.61 -8.90
C ASP A 113 -20.12 9.85 -7.45
N VAL A 114 -18.95 9.31 -7.11
CA VAL A 114 -18.31 9.47 -5.79
C VAL A 114 -16.89 9.99 -5.98
N PRO A 115 -16.45 11.04 -5.27
CA PRO A 115 -15.05 11.48 -5.35
C PRO A 115 -14.11 10.41 -4.79
N ILE A 116 -13.18 9.92 -5.62
CA ILE A 116 -12.24 8.86 -5.26
C ILE A 116 -10.83 9.25 -5.69
N ALA A 117 -9.87 9.06 -4.76
CA ALA A 117 -8.45 9.12 -5.07
C ALA A 117 -7.68 7.96 -4.44
N VAL A 118 -6.56 7.61 -5.04
CA VAL A 118 -5.67 6.54 -4.58
C VAL A 118 -4.32 7.14 -4.24
N PHE A 119 -3.83 6.82 -3.06
CA PHE A 119 -2.56 7.28 -2.53
C PHE A 119 -1.63 6.11 -2.24
N THR A 120 -0.33 6.34 -2.33
CA THR A 120 0.71 5.42 -1.87
C THR A 120 0.78 5.40 -0.34
N ALA A 121 1.61 4.51 0.22
CA ALA A 121 1.94 4.50 1.65
C ALA A 121 2.62 5.80 2.13
N THR A 122 3.20 6.58 1.23
CA THR A 122 3.82 7.89 1.47
C THR A 122 2.89 9.06 1.20
N HIS A 123 1.60 8.78 0.92
CA HIS A 123 0.57 9.77 0.58
C HIS A 123 0.83 10.55 -0.72
N ASP A 124 1.58 9.99 -1.67
CA ASP A 124 1.62 10.50 -3.04
C ASP A 124 0.35 10.07 -3.76
N ILE A 125 -0.35 11.01 -4.40
CA ILE A 125 -1.51 10.68 -5.22
C ILE A 125 -1.06 9.97 -6.49
N VAL A 126 -1.70 8.84 -6.83
CA VAL A 126 -1.34 8.02 -8.01
C VAL A 126 -2.50 7.78 -8.96
N LEU A 127 -3.74 7.98 -8.50
CA LEU A 127 -4.93 7.84 -9.32
C LEU A 127 -6.09 8.63 -8.69
N TRP A 128 -6.99 9.17 -9.49
CA TRP A 128 -8.19 9.89 -9.06
C TRP A 128 -9.25 9.86 -10.16
N ASN A 129 -10.51 10.12 -9.80
CA ASN A 129 -11.56 10.36 -10.78
C ASN A 129 -11.82 11.88 -10.96
N ASP A 130 -12.59 12.20 -12.00
CA ASP A 130 -12.88 13.58 -12.37
C ASP A 130 -13.62 14.35 -11.26
N LEU A 131 -14.50 13.68 -10.52
CA LEU A 131 -15.25 14.31 -9.43
C LEU A 131 -14.32 14.66 -8.24
N TRP A 132 -13.31 13.81 -7.96
CA TRP A 132 -12.30 14.14 -6.98
C TRP A 132 -11.49 15.38 -7.41
N ALA A 133 -11.09 15.44 -8.69
CA ALA A 133 -10.38 16.58 -9.24
C ALA A 133 -11.23 17.87 -9.23
N ALA A 134 -12.53 17.76 -9.51
CA ALA A 134 -13.45 18.89 -9.45
C ALA A 134 -13.62 19.45 -8.02
N LEU A 135 -13.53 18.59 -7.01
CA LEU A 135 -13.66 18.96 -5.60
C LEU A 135 -12.36 19.49 -4.99
N ASN A 136 -11.22 18.86 -5.27
CA ASN A 136 -9.95 19.11 -4.58
C ASN A 136 -8.89 19.83 -5.44
N GLY A 137 -9.21 20.12 -6.70
CA GLY A 137 -8.26 20.59 -7.71
C GLY A 137 -7.66 19.43 -8.51
N ASP A 138 -7.30 19.69 -9.74
CA ASP A 138 -6.77 18.70 -10.68
C ASP A 138 -5.31 18.34 -10.38
N PRO A 139 -5.01 17.11 -9.92
CA PRO A 139 -3.65 16.69 -9.61
C PRO A 139 -2.71 16.63 -10.81
N SER A 140 -3.22 16.57 -12.04
CA SER A 140 -2.39 16.60 -13.25
C SER A 140 -1.61 17.91 -13.41
N ARG A 141 -2.06 18.95 -12.74
CA ARG A 141 -1.41 20.28 -12.71
C ARG A 141 -0.37 20.42 -11.62
N TRP A 142 -0.29 19.46 -10.69
CA TRP A 142 0.67 19.49 -9.60
C TRP A 142 2.02 18.94 -10.04
N THR A 143 3.08 19.60 -9.64
CA THR A 143 4.43 19.24 -10.03
C THR A 143 5.25 18.75 -8.86
N GLY A 144 6.04 17.70 -9.08
CA GLY A 144 6.97 17.18 -8.09
C GLY A 144 6.29 16.78 -6.77
N ILE A 145 6.66 17.45 -5.69
CA ILE A 145 6.20 17.15 -4.33
C ILE A 145 4.75 17.63 -4.06
N GLU A 146 4.18 18.48 -4.90
CA GLU A 146 2.82 19.01 -4.71
C GLU A 146 1.74 17.91 -4.79
N GLY A 147 2.03 16.79 -5.43
CA GLY A 147 1.19 15.60 -5.43
C GLY A 147 1.20 14.81 -4.11
N ASN A 148 2.00 15.25 -3.12
CA ASN A 148 2.05 14.58 -1.83
C ASN A 148 1.13 15.27 -0.81
N LEU A 149 0.17 14.51 -0.26
CA LEU A 149 -0.82 15.04 0.68
C LEU A 149 -0.20 15.58 1.97
N VAL A 150 0.83 14.89 2.50
CA VAL A 150 1.49 15.31 3.75
C VAL A 150 2.24 16.62 3.54
N TRP A 151 2.90 16.76 2.38
CA TRP A 151 3.55 18.00 2.00
C TRP A 151 2.56 19.17 1.91
N ARG A 152 1.45 18.97 1.21
CA ARG A 152 0.40 19.99 1.08
C ARG A 152 -0.16 20.37 2.44
N HIS A 153 -0.43 19.40 3.30
CA HIS A 153 -0.99 19.64 4.62
C HIS A 153 -0.07 20.48 5.52
N PHE A 154 1.22 20.14 5.59
CA PHE A 154 2.14 20.75 6.55
C PHE A 154 2.91 21.98 6.03
N VAL A 155 3.02 22.15 4.71
CA VAL A 155 3.85 23.20 4.11
C VAL A 155 3.02 24.22 3.32
N HIS A 156 2.08 23.78 2.49
CA HIS A 156 1.21 24.70 1.75
C HIS A 156 0.01 25.21 2.56
N GLY A 157 -0.35 24.50 3.62
CA GLY A 157 -1.57 24.78 4.37
C GLY A 157 -2.79 24.06 3.78
N HIS A 158 -3.94 24.27 4.45
CA HIS A 158 -5.18 23.55 4.12
C HIS A 158 -5.96 24.26 3.02
N ASP A 159 -5.44 24.25 1.79
CA ASP A 159 -6.11 24.91 0.66
C ASP A 159 -7.56 24.40 0.53
N GLY A 160 -8.51 25.16 1.08
CA GLY A 160 -9.93 24.92 0.93
C GLY A 160 -10.54 23.82 1.81
N VAL A 161 -9.82 23.24 2.75
CA VAL A 161 -10.40 22.26 3.70
C VAL A 161 -10.61 22.93 5.08
N ALA A 162 -11.84 22.98 5.54
CA ALA A 162 -12.18 23.42 6.89
C ALA A 162 -12.40 22.18 7.77
N TRP A 163 -11.71 22.18 8.91
CA TRP A 163 -11.82 21.15 9.95
C TRP A 163 -12.23 21.83 11.24
N ASP A 164 -12.87 21.10 12.15
CA ASP A 164 -12.79 21.52 13.55
C ASP A 164 -11.40 21.20 14.11
N ASP A 165 -10.99 21.90 15.18
CA ASP A 165 -9.66 21.80 15.76
C ASP A 165 -9.28 20.36 16.16
N THR A 166 -10.24 19.56 16.61
CA THR A 166 -10.00 18.18 17.04
C THR A 166 -9.72 17.27 15.86
N HIS A 167 -10.52 17.36 14.80
CA HIS A 167 -10.32 16.57 13.58
C HIS A 167 -9.04 16.95 12.84
N GLN A 168 -8.66 18.24 12.87
CA GLN A 168 -7.40 18.70 12.29
C GLN A 168 -6.20 18.11 13.05
N GLU A 169 -6.26 18.11 14.40
CA GLU A 169 -5.21 17.56 15.25
C GLU A 169 -5.04 16.05 15.03
N ASP A 170 -6.14 15.31 14.97
CA ASP A 170 -6.14 13.87 14.70
C ASP A 170 -5.59 13.56 13.31
N PHE A 171 -6.05 14.26 12.27
CA PHE A 171 -5.58 14.07 10.90
C PHE A 171 -4.08 14.37 10.74
N SER A 172 -3.60 15.46 11.34
CA SER A 172 -2.17 15.79 11.35
C SER A 172 -1.35 14.69 12.02
N SER A 173 -1.85 14.14 13.12
CA SER A 173 -1.19 13.05 13.85
C SER A 173 -1.17 11.75 13.05
N ASP A 174 -2.27 11.42 12.38
CA ASP A 174 -2.40 10.23 11.53
C ASP A 174 -1.44 10.27 10.34
N LEU A 175 -1.32 11.41 9.66
CA LEU A 175 -0.39 11.59 8.54
C LEU A 175 1.08 11.36 8.97
N VAL A 176 1.46 11.88 10.14
CA VAL A 176 2.83 11.67 10.67
C VAL A 176 3.05 10.22 11.07
N ALA A 177 2.07 9.59 11.73
CA ALA A 177 2.15 8.19 12.13
C ALA A 177 2.28 7.26 10.92
N ASP A 178 1.55 7.54 9.85
CA ASP A 178 1.62 6.81 8.59
C ASP A 178 2.99 6.88 7.93
N LEU A 179 3.57 8.09 7.80
CA LEU A 179 4.91 8.23 7.25
C LEU A 179 5.97 7.54 8.12
N ARG A 180 5.78 7.54 9.45
CA ARG A 180 6.66 6.81 10.36
C ARG A 180 6.55 5.31 10.15
N ALA A 181 5.34 4.77 10.05
CA ALA A 181 5.09 3.37 9.75
C ALA A 181 5.67 2.97 8.37
N ALA A 182 5.49 3.84 7.37
CA ALA A 182 6.08 3.66 6.04
C ALA A 182 7.63 3.66 6.11
N SER A 183 8.26 4.57 6.88
CA SER A 183 9.71 4.60 7.05
C SER A 183 10.28 3.32 7.66
N GLY A 184 9.56 2.72 8.62
CA GLY A 184 9.92 1.41 9.18
C GLY A 184 9.73 0.26 8.19
N ARG A 185 8.72 0.33 7.34
CA ARG A 185 8.37 -0.70 6.35
C ARG A 185 9.28 -0.64 5.11
N TYR A 186 9.72 0.55 4.72
CA TYR A 186 10.50 0.83 3.50
C TYR A 186 11.83 1.54 3.84
N PRO A 187 12.71 0.94 4.64
CA PRO A 187 13.90 1.62 5.17
C PRO A 187 14.94 1.96 4.09
N ALA A 188 14.88 1.33 2.92
CA ALA A 188 15.78 1.57 1.80
C ALA A 188 15.24 2.59 0.77
N ASP A 189 14.00 3.08 0.97
CA ASP A 189 13.41 4.04 0.06
C ASP A 189 13.99 5.45 0.28
N ARG A 190 14.81 5.89 -0.69
CA ARG A 190 15.48 7.19 -0.62
C ARG A 190 14.54 8.36 -0.80
N ASP A 191 13.49 8.20 -1.58
CA ASP A 191 12.51 9.25 -1.84
C ASP A 191 11.68 9.52 -0.58
N LEU A 192 11.28 8.45 0.13
CA LEU A 192 10.63 8.56 1.43
C LEU A 192 11.55 9.23 2.46
N ALA A 193 12.80 8.81 2.54
CA ALA A 193 13.76 9.42 3.46
C ALA A 193 13.98 10.92 3.16
N ALA A 194 14.07 11.29 1.88
CA ALA A 194 14.18 12.68 1.44
C ALA A 194 12.92 13.50 1.76
N LEU A 195 11.72 12.92 1.55
CA LEU A 195 10.44 13.55 1.90
C LEU A 195 10.38 13.86 3.40
N VAL A 196 10.67 12.88 4.26
CA VAL A 196 10.66 13.07 5.72
C VAL A 196 11.69 14.13 6.15
N ALA A 197 12.91 14.08 5.61
CA ALA A 197 13.94 15.07 5.91
C ALA A 197 13.50 16.50 5.51
N ARG A 198 12.85 16.63 4.36
CA ARG A 198 12.35 17.90 3.87
C ARG A 198 11.19 18.42 4.71
N LEU A 199 10.21 17.59 5.06
CA LEU A 199 9.10 17.95 5.93
C LEU A 199 9.58 18.42 7.31
N ARG A 200 10.55 17.72 7.91
CA ARG A 200 11.14 18.11 9.21
C ARG A 200 11.85 19.45 9.15
N ARG A 201 12.45 19.80 8.02
CA ARG A 201 13.14 21.08 7.83
C ARG A 201 12.15 22.24 7.58
N GLU A 202 11.10 22.01 6.82
CA GLU A 202 10.21 23.06 6.31
C GLU A 202 8.94 23.26 7.15
N SER A 203 8.58 22.28 8.02
CA SER A 203 7.46 22.39 8.94
C SER A 203 7.88 22.11 10.40
N PRO A 204 7.95 23.14 11.26
CA PRO A 204 8.18 22.98 12.70
C PRO A 204 7.11 22.09 13.37
N GLU A 205 5.87 22.17 12.88
CA GLU A 205 4.77 21.35 13.40
C GLU A 205 4.99 19.86 13.07
N PHE A 206 5.32 19.54 11.81
CA PHE A 206 5.65 18.17 11.44
C PHE A 206 6.86 17.65 12.26
N ALA A 207 7.93 18.44 12.38
CA ALA A 207 9.13 18.05 13.13
C ALA A 207 8.79 17.69 14.59
N ARG A 208 8.01 18.54 15.27
CA ARG A 208 7.58 18.32 16.64
C ARG A 208 6.74 17.03 16.80
N ARG A 209 5.77 16.80 15.88
CA ARG A 209 4.94 15.57 15.86
C ARG A 209 5.77 14.32 15.53
N TRP A 210 6.73 14.46 14.64
CA TRP A 210 7.65 13.37 14.29
C TRP A 210 8.45 12.87 15.51
N GLU A 211 8.79 13.73 16.48
CA GLU A 211 9.54 13.35 17.68
C GLU A 211 8.69 12.61 18.73
N THR A 212 7.39 12.80 18.75
CA THR A 212 6.51 12.21 19.79
C THR A 212 6.31 10.71 19.66
N GLY A 213 6.61 10.09 18.53
CA GLY A 213 6.54 8.63 18.33
C GLY A 213 5.12 8.04 18.38
N ARG A 214 4.08 8.86 18.24
CA ARG A 214 2.69 8.43 18.32
C ARG A 214 2.37 7.46 17.16
N ILE A 215 1.66 6.37 17.49
CA ILE A 215 1.04 5.47 16.51
C ILE A 215 -0.44 5.85 16.49
N ALA A 216 -0.99 6.10 15.31
CA ALA A 216 -2.39 6.41 15.13
C ALA A 216 -3.05 5.39 14.19
N GLU A 217 -4.34 5.17 14.40
CA GLU A 217 -5.17 4.37 13.49
C GLU A 217 -6.04 5.32 12.68
N HIS A 218 -6.08 5.16 11.36
CA HIS A 218 -6.96 5.92 10.50
C HIS A 218 -8.43 5.73 10.91
N ARG A 219 -9.10 6.84 11.16
CA ARG A 219 -10.54 6.87 11.45
C ARG A 219 -11.27 7.58 10.32
N THR A 220 -12.51 7.20 10.09
CA THR A 220 -13.44 7.98 9.28
C THR A 220 -13.48 9.40 9.85
N SER A 221 -13.31 10.40 8.99
CA SER A 221 -13.32 11.81 9.40
C SER A 221 -14.35 12.58 8.58
N ARG A 222 -15.07 13.50 9.25
CA ARG A 222 -15.93 14.46 8.56
C ARG A 222 -15.18 15.77 8.38
N LYS A 223 -15.32 16.38 7.19
CA LYS A 223 -14.67 17.65 6.85
C LYS A 223 -15.51 18.44 5.86
N ALA A 224 -15.37 19.76 5.89
CA ALA A 224 -15.90 20.62 4.85
C ALA A 224 -14.81 20.97 3.83
N VAL A 225 -15.06 20.71 2.56
CA VAL A 225 -14.16 21.05 1.46
C VAL A 225 -14.73 22.27 0.73
N ALA A 226 -13.95 23.33 0.62
CA ALA A 226 -14.33 24.48 -0.18
C ALA A 226 -14.31 24.11 -1.66
N SER A 227 -15.41 24.33 -2.34
CA SER A 227 -15.54 24.06 -3.76
C SER A 227 -16.15 25.29 -4.47
N ARG A 228 -16.17 25.25 -5.79
CA ARG A 228 -16.78 26.34 -6.57
C ARG A 228 -18.32 26.41 -6.45
N VAL A 229 -18.95 25.39 -5.89
CA VAL A 229 -20.38 25.40 -5.56
C VAL A 229 -20.65 25.73 -4.09
N GLY A 230 -19.62 26.15 -3.36
CA GLY A 230 -19.65 26.41 -1.91
C GLY A 230 -18.96 25.31 -1.10
N PRO A 231 -18.96 25.43 0.22
CA PRO A 231 -18.43 24.39 1.11
C PRO A 231 -19.31 23.13 1.02
N VAL A 232 -18.68 21.96 0.94
CA VAL A 232 -19.35 20.64 0.90
C VAL A 232 -18.87 19.82 2.09
N GLU A 233 -19.79 19.41 2.96
CA GLU A 233 -19.50 18.50 4.05
C GLU A 233 -19.45 17.06 3.53
N ILE A 234 -18.35 16.36 3.82
CA ILE A 234 -18.11 15.00 3.37
C ILE A 234 -17.63 14.11 4.51
N ASP A 235 -18.03 12.87 4.48
CA ASP A 235 -17.41 11.79 5.21
C ASP A 235 -16.24 11.24 4.36
N CYS A 236 -15.05 11.10 4.98
CA CYS A 236 -13.84 10.62 4.35
C CYS A 236 -13.52 9.23 4.87
N ASP A 237 -13.66 8.23 4.01
CA ASP A 237 -13.33 6.84 4.32
C ASP A 237 -12.04 6.42 3.63
N VAL A 238 -11.17 5.72 4.36
CA VAL A 238 -9.88 5.22 3.85
C VAL A 238 -9.91 3.70 3.82
N LEU A 239 -9.81 3.13 2.62
CA LEU A 239 -9.74 1.69 2.39
C LEU A 239 -8.31 1.31 2.00
N THR A 240 -7.80 0.22 2.56
CA THR A 240 -6.47 -0.30 2.18
C THR A 240 -6.58 -1.41 1.15
N VAL A 241 -5.65 -1.45 0.20
CA VAL A 241 -5.58 -2.49 -0.82
C VAL A 241 -4.58 -3.55 -0.37
N PRO A 242 -5.01 -4.78 -0.05
CA PRO A 242 -4.11 -5.83 0.37
C PRO A 242 -2.99 -6.08 -0.64
N GLY A 243 -1.77 -6.20 -0.14
CA GLY A 243 -0.60 -6.53 -0.96
C GLY A 243 0.05 -5.36 -1.69
N SER A 244 -0.56 -4.16 -1.77
CA SER A 244 0.00 -3.00 -2.47
C SER A 244 0.30 -1.79 -1.58
N ASP A 245 -0.15 -1.80 -0.31
CA ASP A 245 -0.08 -0.65 0.61
C ASP A 245 -0.66 0.65 0.03
N LEU A 246 -1.54 0.54 -0.97
CA LEU A 246 -2.29 1.66 -1.50
C LEU A 246 -3.49 1.94 -0.60
N ARG A 247 -3.85 3.22 -0.52
CA ARG A 247 -5.03 3.72 0.17
C ARG A 247 -6.00 4.30 -0.84
N ILE A 248 -7.22 3.78 -0.86
CA ILE A 248 -8.32 4.34 -1.62
C ILE A 248 -9.08 5.25 -0.67
N VAL A 249 -9.08 6.54 -0.96
CA VAL A 249 -9.83 7.56 -0.24
C VAL A 249 -11.13 7.82 -0.98
N VAL A 250 -12.24 7.61 -0.29
CA VAL A 250 -13.60 7.79 -0.83
C VAL A 250 -14.29 8.88 -0.01
N TYR A 251 -14.87 9.85 -0.70
CA TYR A 251 -15.65 10.90 -0.08
C TYR A 251 -17.13 10.67 -0.32
N THR A 252 -17.91 10.65 0.74
CA THR A 252 -19.35 10.46 0.65
C THR A 252 -20.10 11.61 1.35
N ALA A 253 -21.32 11.88 0.93
CA ALA A 253 -22.24 12.78 1.61
C ALA A 253 -23.50 12.02 1.98
N VAL A 254 -24.22 12.50 3.02
CA VAL A 254 -25.47 11.87 3.44
C VAL A 254 -26.48 11.91 2.28
N PRO A 255 -27.04 10.79 1.86
CA PRO A 255 -28.00 10.75 0.76
C PRO A 255 -29.18 11.71 0.96
N GLY A 256 -29.47 12.51 -0.07
CA GLY A 256 -30.56 13.52 -0.04
C GLY A 256 -30.20 14.81 0.71
N SER A 257 -28.98 14.95 1.21
CA SER A 257 -28.50 16.20 1.81
C SER A 257 -28.18 17.27 0.77
N PRO A 258 -28.09 18.56 1.17
CA PRO A 258 -27.58 19.62 0.31
C PRO A 258 -26.17 19.32 -0.23
N ASP A 259 -25.34 18.67 0.56
CA ASP A 259 -23.96 18.28 0.19
C ASP A 259 -23.93 17.22 -0.90
N ALA A 260 -24.84 16.22 -0.83
CA ALA A 260 -25.01 15.25 -1.91
C ALA A 260 -25.42 15.96 -3.22
N ALA A 261 -26.35 16.90 -3.16
CA ALA A 261 -26.76 17.70 -4.32
C ALA A 261 -25.60 18.58 -4.85
N ALA A 262 -24.75 19.11 -3.97
CA ALA A 262 -23.57 19.87 -4.34
C ALA A 262 -22.53 18.99 -5.06
N LEU A 263 -22.32 17.75 -4.63
CA LEU A 263 -21.47 16.79 -5.32
C LEU A 263 -22.01 16.44 -6.72
N ASP A 264 -23.34 16.25 -6.86
CA ASP A 264 -23.98 16.02 -8.15
C ASP A 264 -23.78 17.23 -9.11
N LEU A 265 -23.90 18.45 -8.58
CA LEU A 265 -23.65 19.67 -9.36
C LEU A 265 -22.19 19.78 -9.80
N LEU A 266 -21.24 19.47 -8.90
CA LEU A 266 -19.80 19.44 -9.24
C LEU A 266 -19.49 18.40 -10.31
N ARG A 267 -20.15 17.24 -10.28
CA ARG A 267 -19.98 16.20 -11.30
C ARG A 267 -20.36 16.71 -12.69
N VAL A 268 -21.46 17.42 -12.81
CA VAL A 268 -21.95 17.94 -14.11
C VAL A 268 -21.07 19.11 -14.58
N THR A 269 -20.74 20.05 -13.71
CA THR A 269 -19.96 21.25 -14.07
C THR A 269 -18.48 20.99 -14.22
N GLY A 270 -17.90 20.06 -13.41
CA GLY A 270 -16.50 19.71 -13.45
C GLY A 270 -16.08 19.00 -14.74
N LEU A 271 -16.94 18.13 -15.27
CA LEU A 271 -16.72 17.46 -16.55
C LEU A 271 -16.66 18.43 -17.74
N GLN A 272 -17.39 19.55 -17.70
CA GLN A 272 -17.40 20.54 -18.78
C GLN A 272 -16.07 21.30 -18.92
N GLU A 273 -15.37 21.56 -17.82
CA GLU A 273 -14.11 22.31 -17.85
C GLU A 273 -12.88 21.45 -18.17
N LEU A 274 -12.90 20.18 -17.76
CA LEU A 274 -11.83 19.23 -18.09
C LEU A 274 -11.76 18.90 -19.59
N HIS A 275 -12.89 19.05 -20.31
CA HIS A 275 -12.98 18.83 -21.76
C HIS A 275 -12.73 20.11 -22.59
N THR A 276 -12.63 21.29 -21.96
CA THR A 276 -12.42 22.58 -22.63
C THR A 276 -11.02 23.17 -22.43
N ALA A 277 -10.17 22.51 -21.63
CA ALA A 277 -8.77 22.90 -21.37
C ALA A 277 -7.79 21.95 -22.07
#